data_44307cfce9af042a70924ac7b5cb2adb
#
_entry.id   44307cfce9af042a70924ac7b5cb2adb
#
_cell.length_a   1.000
_cell.length_b   1.000
_cell.length_c   1.000
_cell.angle_alpha   90.00
_cell.angle_beta   90.00
_cell.angle_gamma   90.00
#
_symmetry.space_group_name_H-M   'P 1'
#
loop_
_entity.id
_entity.type
_entity.pdbx_description
1 polymer ?
#
loop_
_entity_poly.entity_id
_entity_poly.type
_entity_poly.pdbx_seq_one_letter_code
_entity_poly.pdbx_strand_id
1 'polypeptide(L)'
;MKKQARYFNEHLPPMLAQLSAGQPKDFSAGIIRRINKYWQLSLNVICDSLYQLRGLQLSEDEQHRILLLSIFGPLYDDLFDDHILSYEQLDAFTRQPEKHIPQSFEEHVVKEVYLQLLLLSPDREKVIAHLHEVFVWQQASLKQMSPDVSEADLYEITYKKSYYSILLYYSILDHYPAVAVQKMLYPMAGLLQLTNDAFDVYKDVHSGIYTIPNLYRNFERLQQHFMGAVAEFNHYLAQLPFTQPAKAFYSITMHALHGMGCIAMEQLQANTRGVASMAELASLGRKALVCDMDSLSQQIKWVKQVKYLVNYRQPVHAAAAAAPAL
;
A
#
# COMPACT_ATOMS: atom_id res chain seq x y z
N MET A 1 11.87 -15.95 0.05
CA MET A 1 11.25 -16.00 -1.29
C MET A 1 10.85 -17.40 -1.76
N LYS A 2 11.74 -18.43 -1.84
CA LYS A 2 11.35 -19.79 -2.30
C LYS A 2 10.27 -20.44 -1.42
N LYS A 3 10.36 -20.34 -0.09
CA LYS A 3 9.39 -20.91 0.87
C LYS A 3 8.01 -20.26 0.69
N GLN A 4 7.95 -18.95 0.54
CA GLN A 4 6.72 -18.18 0.39
C GLN A 4 6.03 -18.42 -0.96
N ALA A 5 6.81 -18.51 -2.07
CA ALA A 5 6.27 -18.88 -3.36
C ALA A 5 5.73 -20.32 -3.35
N ARG A 6 6.40 -21.22 -2.63
CA ARG A 6 5.92 -22.58 -2.45
C ARG A 6 4.59 -22.59 -1.67
N TYR A 7 4.51 -21.89 -0.55
CA TYR A 7 3.28 -21.76 0.23
C TYR A 7 2.12 -21.26 -0.64
N PHE A 8 2.33 -20.18 -1.39
CA PHE A 8 1.33 -19.62 -2.29
C PHE A 8 0.83 -20.64 -3.32
N ASN A 9 1.75 -21.34 -3.98
CA ASN A 9 1.39 -22.31 -5.00
C ASN A 9 0.70 -23.57 -4.45
N GLU A 10 0.99 -23.94 -3.21
CA GLU A 10 0.37 -25.11 -2.54
C GLU A 10 -1.01 -24.77 -1.96
N HIS A 11 -1.22 -23.56 -1.44
CA HIS A 11 -2.45 -23.20 -0.71
C HIS A 11 -3.47 -22.41 -1.53
N LEU A 12 -3.03 -21.55 -2.46
CA LEU A 12 -3.98 -20.73 -3.24
C LEU A 12 -4.96 -21.57 -4.08
N PRO A 13 -4.53 -22.57 -4.89
CA PRO A 13 -5.46 -23.30 -5.75
C PRO A 13 -6.59 -24.00 -4.98
N PRO A 14 -6.34 -24.75 -3.89
CA PRO A 14 -7.44 -25.37 -3.13
C PRO A 14 -8.35 -24.34 -2.47
N MET A 15 -7.83 -23.19 -1.99
CA MET A 15 -8.65 -22.12 -1.46
C MET A 15 -9.58 -21.52 -2.50
N LEU A 16 -9.08 -21.21 -3.69
CA LEU A 16 -9.90 -20.70 -4.79
C LEU A 16 -10.96 -21.72 -5.24
N ALA A 17 -10.60 -23.01 -5.30
CA ALA A 17 -11.55 -24.07 -5.63
C ALA A 17 -12.67 -24.19 -4.59
N GLN A 18 -12.35 -24.03 -3.31
CA GLN A 18 -13.35 -24.02 -2.24
C GLN A 18 -14.27 -22.79 -2.33
N LEU A 19 -13.71 -21.61 -2.58
CA LEU A 19 -14.43 -20.35 -2.68
C LEU A 19 -15.36 -20.30 -3.91
N SER A 20 -14.98 -20.98 -5.00
CA SER A 20 -15.81 -21.09 -6.22
C SER A 20 -16.72 -22.30 -6.22
N ALA A 21 -16.78 -23.11 -5.14
CA ALA A 21 -17.57 -24.33 -5.10
C ALA A 21 -19.05 -24.07 -5.40
N GLY A 22 -19.57 -24.79 -6.40
CA GLY A 22 -20.95 -24.64 -6.86
C GLY A 22 -21.21 -23.44 -7.79
N GLN A 23 -20.18 -22.70 -8.18
CA GLN A 23 -20.27 -21.57 -9.10
C GLN A 23 -19.72 -21.96 -10.50
N PRO A 24 -20.31 -21.46 -11.59
CA PRO A 24 -19.90 -21.82 -12.95
C PRO A 24 -18.67 -21.05 -13.49
N LYS A 25 -18.03 -20.21 -12.68
CA LYS A 25 -16.98 -19.29 -13.11
C LYS A 25 -15.68 -19.53 -12.36
N ASP A 26 -14.58 -19.50 -13.11
CA ASP A 26 -13.21 -19.60 -12.59
C ASP A 26 -12.51 -18.24 -12.49
N PHE A 27 -11.49 -18.17 -11.63
CA PHE A 27 -10.64 -16.98 -11.50
C PHE A 27 -9.74 -16.79 -12.73
N SER A 28 -9.75 -15.60 -13.29
CA SER A 28 -8.87 -15.27 -14.43
C SER A 28 -7.38 -15.26 -14.01
N ALA A 29 -6.49 -15.52 -14.98
CA ALA A 29 -5.06 -15.39 -14.75
C ALA A 29 -4.64 -13.96 -14.33
N GLY A 30 -5.44 -12.95 -14.70
CA GLY A 30 -5.25 -11.56 -14.27
C GLY A 30 -5.46 -11.39 -12.77
N ILE A 31 -6.56 -11.91 -12.25
CA ILE A 31 -6.86 -11.91 -10.80
C ILE A 31 -5.78 -12.66 -10.02
N ILE A 32 -5.38 -13.86 -10.47
CA ILE A 32 -4.34 -14.65 -9.79
C ILE A 32 -3.01 -13.85 -9.71
N ARG A 33 -2.64 -13.14 -10.78
CA ARG A 33 -1.44 -12.27 -10.75
C ARG A 33 -1.58 -11.11 -9.76
N ARG A 34 -2.77 -10.50 -9.64
CA ARG A 34 -3.03 -9.44 -8.64
C ARG A 34 -2.93 -10.00 -7.22
N ILE A 35 -3.58 -11.13 -6.94
CA ILE A 35 -3.48 -11.81 -5.64
C ILE A 35 -2.02 -12.09 -5.27
N ASN A 36 -1.21 -12.59 -6.22
CA ASN A 36 0.21 -12.85 -5.97
C ASN A 36 1.00 -11.56 -5.63
N LYS A 37 0.70 -10.44 -6.29
CA LYS A 37 1.33 -9.14 -5.95
C LYS A 37 0.98 -8.71 -4.52
N TYR A 38 -0.30 -8.79 -4.14
CA TYR A 38 -0.76 -8.48 -2.78
C TYR A 38 -0.08 -9.40 -1.77
N TRP A 39 -0.07 -10.71 -2.01
CA TRP A 39 0.60 -11.69 -1.16
C TRP A 39 2.09 -11.36 -0.95
N GLN A 40 2.83 -11.14 -2.02
CA GLN A 40 4.27 -10.87 -1.91
C GLN A 40 4.58 -9.59 -1.14
N LEU A 41 3.84 -8.50 -1.40
CA LEU A 41 4.01 -7.24 -0.70
C LEU A 41 3.61 -7.38 0.77
N SER A 42 2.42 -7.90 1.02
CA SER A 42 1.85 -7.98 2.38
C SER A 42 2.64 -8.90 3.27
N LEU A 43 2.99 -10.10 2.77
CA LEU A 43 3.74 -11.05 3.56
C LEU A 43 5.14 -10.53 3.89
N ASN A 44 5.94 -10.18 2.86
CA ASN A 44 7.35 -9.91 3.04
C ASN A 44 7.65 -8.51 3.58
N VAL A 45 6.93 -7.52 3.06
CA VAL A 45 7.24 -6.11 3.36
C VAL A 45 6.44 -5.62 4.56
N ILE A 46 5.14 -5.93 4.62
CA ILE A 46 4.28 -5.42 5.68
C ILE A 46 4.38 -6.32 6.92
N CYS A 47 3.97 -7.59 6.83
CA CYS A 47 3.77 -8.45 8.00
C CYS A 47 5.08 -9.03 8.54
N ASP A 48 5.85 -9.74 7.73
CA ASP A 48 7.05 -10.46 8.16
C ASP A 48 8.15 -9.50 8.65
N SER A 49 8.35 -8.37 7.95
CA SER A 49 9.36 -7.38 8.37
C SER A 49 9.07 -6.76 9.73
N LEU A 50 7.79 -6.45 10.03
CA LEU A 50 7.40 -5.93 11.34
C LEU A 50 7.52 -7.01 12.44
N TYR A 51 7.18 -8.25 12.13
CA TYR A 51 7.36 -9.37 13.05
C TYR A 51 8.84 -9.56 13.38
N GLN A 52 9.71 -9.56 12.38
CA GLN A 52 11.17 -9.63 12.60
C GLN A 52 11.70 -8.44 13.41
N LEU A 53 11.19 -7.21 13.18
CA LEU A 53 11.53 -6.04 14.01
C LEU A 53 11.22 -6.28 15.49
N ARG A 54 10.14 -7.00 15.76
CA ARG A 54 9.66 -7.35 17.11
C ARG A 54 10.28 -8.63 17.69
N GLY A 55 11.13 -9.34 16.91
CA GLY A 55 11.69 -10.63 17.27
C GLY A 55 10.67 -11.78 17.21
N LEU A 56 9.61 -11.63 16.42
CA LEU A 56 8.54 -12.60 16.23
C LEU A 56 8.68 -13.30 14.85
N GLN A 57 7.93 -14.38 14.69
CA GLN A 57 7.77 -15.10 13.43
C GLN A 57 6.30 -15.32 13.16
N LEU A 58 5.89 -15.20 11.89
CA LEU A 58 4.52 -15.49 11.48
C LEU A 58 4.21 -16.99 11.61
N SER A 59 3.11 -17.32 12.26
CA SER A 59 2.57 -18.69 12.33
C SER A 59 1.97 -19.11 10.97
N GLU A 60 1.65 -20.39 10.81
CA GLU A 60 0.94 -20.88 9.61
C GLU A 60 -0.47 -20.31 9.52
N ASP A 61 -1.17 -20.14 10.65
CA ASP A 61 -2.49 -19.53 10.70
C ASP A 61 -2.46 -18.05 10.28
N GLU A 62 -1.44 -17.31 10.71
CA GLU A 62 -1.25 -15.92 10.28
C GLU A 62 -0.92 -15.83 8.79
N GLN A 63 -0.08 -16.71 8.25
CA GLN A 63 0.18 -16.78 6.81
C GLN A 63 -1.11 -17.11 6.04
N HIS A 64 -1.95 -18.00 6.57
CA HIS A 64 -3.25 -18.30 5.96
C HIS A 64 -4.17 -17.06 5.93
N ARG A 65 -4.27 -16.32 7.03
CA ARG A 65 -5.05 -15.06 7.08
C ARG A 65 -4.50 -13.98 6.15
N ILE A 66 -3.17 -13.87 6.04
CA ILE A 66 -2.55 -12.96 5.06
C ILE A 66 -2.90 -13.35 3.62
N LEU A 67 -2.95 -14.66 3.31
CA LEU A 67 -3.34 -15.13 1.99
C LEU A 67 -4.82 -14.83 1.71
N LEU A 68 -5.72 -15.08 2.67
CA LEU A 68 -7.13 -14.71 2.56
C LEU A 68 -7.30 -13.20 2.29
N LEU A 69 -6.63 -12.34 3.05
CA LEU A 69 -6.70 -10.89 2.84
C LEU A 69 -6.08 -10.48 1.49
N SER A 70 -5.07 -11.22 1.01
CA SER A 70 -4.48 -10.99 -0.32
C SER A 70 -5.41 -11.43 -1.47
N ILE A 71 -6.32 -12.39 -1.23
CA ILE A 71 -7.42 -12.72 -2.14
C ILE A 71 -8.51 -11.65 -2.07
N PHE A 72 -8.89 -11.26 -0.86
CA PHE A 72 -9.95 -10.28 -0.60
C PHE A 72 -9.64 -8.92 -1.21
N GLY A 73 -8.45 -8.36 -0.98
CA GLY A 73 -8.09 -6.99 -1.34
C GLY A 73 -8.40 -6.65 -2.81
N PRO A 74 -7.80 -7.34 -3.81
CA PRO A 74 -8.04 -7.01 -5.21
C PRO A 74 -9.48 -7.24 -5.67
N LEU A 75 -10.21 -8.17 -5.05
CA LEU A 75 -11.61 -8.43 -5.38
C LEU A 75 -12.54 -7.39 -4.74
N TYR A 76 -12.21 -6.92 -3.54
CA TYR A 76 -12.94 -5.83 -2.88
C TYR A 76 -12.74 -4.50 -3.62
N ASP A 77 -11.52 -4.24 -4.11
CA ASP A 77 -11.23 -3.09 -4.98
C ASP A 77 -12.10 -3.13 -6.24
N ASP A 78 -12.29 -4.31 -6.87
CA ASP A 78 -13.14 -4.46 -8.06
C ASP A 78 -14.62 -4.15 -7.75
N LEU A 79 -15.13 -4.50 -6.56
CA LEU A 79 -16.50 -4.12 -6.16
C LEU A 79 -16.70 -2.60 -6.15
N PHE A 80 -15.66 -1.86 -5.79
CA PHE A 80 -15.64 -0.40 -5.75
C PHE A 80 -15.39 0.22 -7.15
N ASP A 81 -14.27 -0.15 -7.78
CA ASP A 81 -13.77 0.48 -9.00
C ASP A 81 -14.65 0.18 -10.23
N ASP A 82 -15.19 -1.05 -10.32
CA ASP A 82 -16.09 -1.48 -11.40
C ASP A 82 -17.57 -1.16 -11.10
N HIS A 83 -17.86 -0.46 -9.98
CA HIS A 83 -19.22 -0.12 -9.54
C HIS A 83 -20.17 -1.33 -9.46
N ILE A 84 -19.64 -2.51 -9.06
CA ILE A 84 -20.46 -3.72 -8.87
C ILE A 84 -21.45 -3.51 -7.75
N LEU A 85 -21.03 -2.83 -6.67
CA LEU A 85 -21.90 -2.37 -5.59
C LEU A 85 -21.94 -0.83 -5.56
N SER A 86 -23.09 -0.25 -5.16
CA SER A 86 -23.13 1.17 -4.83
C SER A 86 -22.30 1.45 -3.57
N TYR A 87 -21.96 2.71 -3.34
CA TYR A 87 -21.18 3.07 -2.14
C TYR A 87 -21.93 2.73 -0.84
N GLU A 88 -23.25 2.91 -0.82
CA GLU A 88 -24.08 2.56 0.33
C GLU A 88 -24.14 1.04 0.55
N GLN A 89 -24.22 0.26 -0.54
CA GLN A 89 -24.20 -1.20 -0.47
C GLN A 89 -22.83 -1.71 0.00
N LEU A 90 -21.74 -1.10 -0.47
CA LEU A 90 -20.40 -1.48 -0.08
C LEU A 90 -20.08 -1.09 1.36
N ASP A 91 -20.55 0.08 1.86
CA ASP A 91 -20.46 0.44 3.27
C ASP A 91 -21.22 -0.56 4.15
N ALA A 92 -22.47 -0.89 3.76
CA ALA A 92 -23.27 -1.88 4.48
C ALA A 92 -22.61 -3.27 4.49
N PHE A 93 -22.07 -3.71 3.36
CA PHE A 93 -21.32 -4.96 3.24
C PHE A 93 -20.07 -4.95 4.12
N THR A 94 -19.30 -3.87 4.11
CA THR A 94 -18.09 -3.72 4.93
C THR A 94 -18.38 -3.87 6.42
N ARG A 95 -19.49 -3.29 6.89
CA ARG A 95 -19.88 -3.31 8.31
C ARG A 95 -20.59 -4.60 8.73
N GLN A 96 -21.40 -5.17 7.85
CA GLN A 96 -22.28 -6.30 8.16
C GLN A 96 -22.35 -7.31 7.00
N PRO A 97 -21.22 -7.99 6.67
CA PRO A 97 -21.14 -8.87 5.51
C PRO A 97 -22.13 -10.03 5.55
N GLU A 98 -22.58 -10.47 6.73
CA GLU A 98 -23.55 -11.55 6.88
C GLU A 98 -24.91 -11.21 6.25
N LYS A 99 -25.30 -9.94 6.29
CA LYS A 99 -26.60 -9.47 5.77
C LYS A 99 -26.60 -9.29 4.26
N HIS A 100 -25.43 -9.25 3.63
CA HIS A 100 -25.33 -9.08 2.18
C HIS A 100 -25.78 -10.34 1.46
N ILE A 101 -26.64 -10.18 0.44
CA ILE A 101 -27.11 -11.26 -0.42
C ILE A 101 -26.42 -11.10 -1.77
N PRO A 102 -25.42 -11.95 -2.10
CA PRO A 102 -24.65 -11.83 -3.33
C PRO A 102 -25.54 -12.00 -4.57
N GLN A 103 -25.33 -11.17 -5.59
CA GLN A 103 -26.02 -11.22 -6.87
C GLN A 103 -25.09 -11.68 -8.01
N SER A 104 -23.79 -11.75 -7.76
CA SER A 104 -22.77 -12.13 -8.73
C SER A 104 -21.77 -13.12 -8.14
N PHE A 105 -20.96 -13.74 -9.01
CA PHE A 105 -19.86 -14.59 -8.58
C PHE A 105 -18.84 -13.81 -7.75
N GLU A 106 -18.49 -12.61 -8.19
CA GLU A 106 -17.55 -11.72 -7.52
C GLU A 106 -18.01 -11.38 -6.11
N GLU A 107 -19.26 -10.97 -5.94
CA GLU A 107 -19.85 -10.69 -4.63
C GLU A 107 -19.86 -11.92 -3.73
N HIS A 108 -20.21 -13.10 -4.28
CA HIS A 108 -20.20 -14.35 -3.52
C HIS A 108 -18.81 -14.65 -2.97
N VAL A 109 -17.79 -14.62 -3.83
CA VAL A 109 -16.40 -14.94 -3.43
C VAL A 109 -15.88 -13.93 -2.40
N VAL A 110 -16.08 -12.62 -2.63
CA VAL A 110 -15.63 -11.60 -1.69
C VAL A 110 -16.29 -11.77 -0.32
N LYS A 111 -17.60 -12.06 -0.29
CA LYS A 111 -18.33 -12.34 0.95
C LYS A 111 -17.77 -13.55 1.69
N GLU A 112 -17.57 -14.68 1.00
CA GLU A 112 -17.08 -15.91 1.63
C GLU A 112 -15.66 -15.71 2.18
N VAL A 113 -14.77 -15.07 1.43
CA VAL A 113 -13.41 -14.75 1.91
C VAL A 113 -13.46 -13.84 3.14
N TYR A 114 -14.33 -12.82 3.10
CA TYR A 114 -14.45 -11.88 4.22
C TYR A 114 -14.96 -12.56 5.49
N LEU A 115 -16.00 -13.39 5.38
CA LEU A 115 -16.55 -14.14 6.50
C LEU A 115 -15.51 -15.10 7.10
N GLN A 116 -14.74 -15.81 6.27
CA GLN A 116 -13.64 -16.66 6.74
C GLN A 116 -12.56 -15.83 7.44
N LEU A 117 -12.18 -14.69 6.88
CA LEU A 117 -11.19 -13.79 7.47
C LEU A 117 -11.64 -13.31 8.85
N LEU A 118 -12.92 -12.87 8.97
CA LEU A 118 -13.50 -12.43 10.24
C LEU A 118 -13.60 -13.56 11.28
N LEU A 119 -13.88 -14.78 10.85
CA LEU A 119 -13.95 -15.95 11.73
C LEU A 119 -12.57 -16.33 12.28
N LEU A 120 -11.52 -16.25 11.46
CA LEU A 120 -10.17 -16.67 11.80
C LEU A 120 -9.34 -15.59 12.49
N SER A 121 -9.74 -14.33 12.38
CA SER A 121 -8.98 -13.20 12.94
C SER A 121 -9.15 -13.10 14.45
N PRO A 122 -8.11 -12.68 15.19
CA PRO A 122 -8.15 -12.59 16.65
C PRO A 122 -9.13 -11.51 17.17
N ASP A 123 -9.39 -10.47 16.37
CA ASP A 123 -10.25 -9.34 16.74
C ASP A 123 -11.08 -8.92 15.52
N ARG A 124 -12.28 -9.51 15.42
CA ARG A 124 -13.24 -9.26 14.34
C ARG A 124 -13.60 -7.79 14.18
N GLU A 125 -13.87 -7.10 15.29
CA GLU A 125 -14.32 -5.71 15.28
C GLU A 125 -13.21 -4.78 14.77
N LYS A 126 -11.99 -5.10 15.09
CA LYS A 126 -10.81 -4.37 14.60
C LYS A 126 -10.63 -4.52 13.09
N VAL A 127 -10.83 -5.73 12.55
CA VAL A 127 -10.79 -5.97 11.09
C VAL A 127 -11.86 -5.14 10.39
N ILE A 128 -13.09 -5.18 10.90
CA ILE A 128 -14.21 -4.39 10.35
C ILE A 128 -13.89 -2.89 10.41
N ALA A 129 -13.39 -2.40 11.54
CA ALA A 129 -13.07 -0.98 11.71
C ALA A 129 -11.99 -0.53 10.72
N HIS A 130 -10.91 -1.31 10.53
CA HIS A 130 -9.86 -0.93 9.59
C HIS A 130 -10.29 -1.08 8.13
N LEU A 131 -11.09 -2.09 7.78
CA LEU A 131 -11.64 -2.20 6.44
C LEU A 131 -12.59 -1.02 6.14
N HIS A 132 -13.37 -0.59 7.12
CA HIS A 132 -14.21 0.59 6.97
C HIS A 132 -13.39 1.86 6.73
N GLU A 133 -12.27 2.04 7.43
CA GLU A 133 -11.35 3.15 7.16
C GLU A 133 -10.75 3.06 5.74
N VAL A 134 -10.38 1.85 5.28
CA VAL A 134 -9.94 1.65 3.88
C VAL A 134 -11.03 2.09 2.91
N PHE A 135 -12.29 1.71 3.14
CA PHE A 135 -13.43 2.14 2.33
C PHE A 135 -13.60 3.66 2.32
N VAL A 136 -13.56 4.31 3.48
CA VAL A 136 -13.69 5.78 3.60
C VAL A 136 -12.59 6.49 2.78
N TRP A 137 -11.35 6.02 2.87
CA TRP A 137 -10.24 6.64 2.15
C TRP A 137 -10.18 6.25 0.66
N GLN A 138 -10.72 5.09 0.29
CA GLN A 138 -10.98 4.75 -1.11
C GLN A 138 -12.03 5.70 -1.71
N GLN A 139 -13.12 5.96 -0.98
CA GLN A 139 -14.15 6.93 -1.41
C GLN A 139 -13.59 8.35 -1.47
N ALA A 140 -12.79 8.78 -0.48
CA ALA A 140 -12.13 10.08 -0.49
C ALA A 140 -11.18 10.24 -1.70
N SER A 141 -10.58 9.14 -2.19
CA SER A 141 -9.68 9.15 -3.35
C SER A 141 -10.39 9.50 -4.67
N LEU A 142 -11.73 9.48 -4.73
CA LEU A 142 -12.47 9.99 -5.90
C LEU A 142 -12.22 11.47 -6.16
N LYS A 143 -11.83 12.25 -5.15
CA LYS A 143 -11.38 13.64 -5.35
C LYS A 143 -10.19 13.74 -6.30
N GLN A 144 -9.39 12.68 -6.41
CA GLN A 144 -8.24 12.63 -7.32
C GLN A 144 -8.63 12.64 -8.81
N MET A 145 -9.90 12.48 -9.13
CA MET A 145 -10.41 12.62 -10.51
C MET A 145 -10.74 14.07 -10.87
N SER A 146 -10.63 15.02 -9.95
CA SER A 146 -10.86 16.43 -10.18
C SER A 146 -9.55 17.19 -10.38
N PRO A 147 -9.43 18.06 -11.41
CA PRO A 147 -8.29 18.95 -11.57
C PRO A 147 -8.15 19.97 -10.43
N ASP A 148 -9.23 20.22 -9.68
CA ASP A 148 -9.30 21.18 -8.59
C ASP A 148 -8.94 20.56 -7.23
N VAL A 149 -8.50 19.27 -7.21
CA VAL A 149 -8.06 18.62 -5.98
C VAL A 149 -6.93 19.39 -5.32
N SER A 150 -7.08 19.69 -4.02
CA SER A 150 -6.05 20.43 -3.31
C SER A 150 -4.83 19.55 -3.00
N GLU A 151 -3.65 20.17 -2.89
CA GLU A 151 -2.43 19.49 -2.47
C GLU A 151 -2.61 18.84 -1.07
N ALA A 152 -3.32 19.53 -0.17
CA ALA A 152 -3.60 19.01 1.17
C ALA A 152 -4.47 17.73 1.12
N ASP A 153 -5.55 17.72 0.32
CA ASP A 153 -6.36 16.51 0.10
C ASP A 153 -5.52 15.38 -0.48
N LEU A 154 -4.65 15.66 -1.44
CA LEU A 154 -3.79 14.63 -2.04
C LEU A 154 -2.86 14.00 -1.01
N TYR A 155 -2.20 14.80 -0.16
CA TYR A 155 -1.35 14.26 0.91
C TYR A 155 -2.17 13.45 1.91
N GLU A 156 -3.32 13.94 2.32
CA GLU A 156 -4.16 13.24 3.29
C GLU A 156 -4.63 11.89 2.74
N ILE A 157 -5.14 11.86 1.50
CA ILE A 157 -5.56 10.63 0.79
C ILE A 157 -4.38 9.67 0.68
N THR A 158 -3.23 10.12 0.18
CA THR A 158 -2.02 9.31 -0.01
C THR A 158 -1.59 8.63 1.27
N TYR A 159 -1.51 9.38 2.37
CA TYR A 159 -1.07 8.83 3.65
C TYR A 159 -2.11 7.91 4.29
N LYS A 160 -3.36 8.34 4.39
CA LYS A 160 -4.39 7.60 5.13
C LYS A 160 -4.85 6.34 4.40
N LYS A 161 -5.01 6.39 3.08
CA LYS A 161 -5.36 5.20 2.28
C LYS A 161 -4.33 4.07 2.49
N SER A 162 -3.05 4.39 2.39
CA SER A 162 -1.97 3.41 2.59
C SER A 162 -1.86 2.98 4.06
N TYR A 163 -1.97 3.91 5.00
CA TYR A 163 -1.86 3.62 6.43
C TYR A 163 -2.94 2.66 6.92
N TYR A 164 -4.20 2.91 6.58
CA TYR A 164 -5.29 2.03 7.01
C TYR A 164 -5.25 0.68 6.29
N SER A 165 -4.80 0.63 5.04
CA SER A 165 -4.54 -0.65 4.35
C SER A 165 -3.47 -1.48 5.08
N ILE A 166 -2.40 -0.85 5.57
CA ILE A 166 -1.37 -1.51 6.37
C ILE A 166 -1.92 -1.97 7.73
N LEU A 167 -2.70 -1.12 8.42
CA LEU A 167 -3.32 -1.49 9.69
C LEU A 167 -4.34 -2.64 9.53
N LEU A 168 -5.04 -2.71 8.40
CA LEU A 168 -5.92 -3.82 8.08
C LEU A 168 -5.14 -5.15 8.02
N TYR A 169 -3.94 -5.17 7.39
CA TYR A 169 -3.08 -6.35 7.43
C TYR A 169 -2.62 -6.72 8.84
N TYR A 170 -2.37 -5.75 9.70
CA TYR A 170 -2.00 -6.06 11.09
C TYR A 170 -3.20 -6.47 11.96
N SER A 171 -4.42 -6.05 11.62
CA SER A 171 -5.61 -6.42 12.39
C SER A 171 -5.96 -7.90 12.34
N ILE A 172 -5.49 -8.61 11.30
CA ILE A 172 -5.68 -10.05 11.15
C ILE A 172 -4.58 -10.88 11.82
N LEU A 173 -3.55 -10.25 12.40
CA LEU A 173 -2.42 -10.93 13.05
C LEU A 173 -2.60 -10.98 14.56
N ASP A 174 -1.96 -11.99 15.19
CA ASP A 174 -2.07 -12.22 16.62
C ASP A 174 -1.43 -11.10 17.44
N HIS A 175 -0.48 -10.38 16.87
CA HIS A 175 0.28 -9.32 17.54
C HIS A 175 0.08 -7.96 16.89
N TYR A 176 -1.07 -7.35 17.08
CA TYR A 176 -1.37 -6.01 16.58
C TYR A 176 -0.35 -4.96 17.11
N PRO A 177 0.09 -3.97 16.29
CA PRO A 177 1.11 -3.00 16.68
C PRO A 177 0.63 -2.03 17.77
N ALA A 178 1.46 -1.79 18.77
CA ALA A 178 1.24 -0.77 19.79
C ALA A 178 1.28 0.64 19.18
N VAL A 179 0.70 1.62 19.86
CA VAL A 179 0.60 3.04 19.41
C VAL A 179 1.96 3.62 18.98
N ALA A 180 3.04 3.31 19.70
CA ALA A 180 4.37 3.79 19.31
C ALA A 180 4.84 3.23 17.96
N VAL A 181 4.49 1.99 17.64
CA VAL A 181 4.76 1.38 16.34
C VAL A 181 3.86 2.00 15.27
N GLN A 182 2.57 2.22 15.57
CA GLN A 182 1.63 2.85 14.65
C GLN A 182 2.08 4.25 14.22
N LYS A 183 2.66 5.05 15.14
CA LYS A 183 3.26 6.35 14.82
C LYS A 183 4.39 6.25 13.78
N MET A 184 5.22 5.20 13.87
CA MET A 184 6.26 4.95 12.87
C MET A 184 5.65 4.49 11.52
N LEU A 185 4.56 3.70 11.57
CA LEU A 185 3.92 3.19 10.35
C LEU A 185 3.27 4.29 9.51
N TYR A 186 2.85 5.41 10.11
CA TYR A 186 2.18 6.48 9.37
C TYR A 186 3.07 7.13 8.30
N PRO A 187 4.26 7.69 8.61
CA PRO A 187 5.16 8.21 7.58
C PRO A 187 5.66 7.11 6.64
N MET A 188 5.85 5.87 7.12
CA MET A 188 6.22 4.74 6.26
C MET A 188 5.15 4.47 5.19
N ALA A 189 3.88 4.46 5.58
CA ALA A 189 2.75 4.23 4.67
C ALA A 189 2.67 5.31 3.58
N GLY A 190 2.82 6.59 3.98
CA GLY A 190 2.88 7.70 3.05
C GLY A 190 4.03 7.57 2.04
N LEU A 191 5.21 7.21 2.50
CA LEU A 191 6.38 7.00 1.65
C LEU A 191 6.19 5.82 0.66
N LEU A 192 5.54 4.74 1.09
CA LEU A 192 5.20 3.61 0.21
C LEU A 192 4.22 4.03 -0.88
N GLN A 193 3.18 4.78 -0.52
CA GLN A 193 2.19 5.25 -1.50
C GLN A 193 2.80 6.29 -2.46
N LEU A 194 3.57 7.26 -1.97
CA LEU A 194 4.30 8.20 -2.83
C LEU A 194 5.25 7.49 -3.81
N THR A 195 5.86 6.40 -3.36
CA THR A 195 6.69 5.55 -4.22
C THR A 195 5.85 4.89 -5.30
N ASN A 196 4.71 4.29 -4.93
CA ASN A 196 3.78 3.68 -5.88
C ASN A 196 3.28 4.71 -6.91
N ASP A 197 2.81 5.87 -6.46
CA ASP A 197 2.32 6.94 -7.32
C ASP A 197 3.41 7.44 -8.28
N ALA A 198 4.67 7.49 -7.85
CA ALA A 198 5.79 7.88 -8.72
C ALA A 198 6.07 6.85 -9.84
N PHE A 199 5.80 5.57 -9.61
CA PHE A 199 5.90 4.53 -10.64
C PHE A 199 4.67 4.45 -11.55
N ASP A 200 3.50 4.84 -11.04
CA ASP A 200 2.22 4.72 -11.74
C ASP A 200 1.84 5.99 -12.54
N VAL A 201 2.70 7.03 -12.58
CA VAL A 201 2.41 8.32 -13.25
C VAL A 201 1.87 8.13 -14.67
N TYR A 202 2.43 7.21 -15.46
CA TYR A 202 1.94 6.96 -16.83
C TYR A 202 0.48 6.47 -16.82
N LYS A 203 0.17 5.52 -15.96
CA LYS A 203 -1.18 4.95 -15.81
C LYS A 203 -2.15 6.02 -15.29
N ASP A 204 -1.78 6.72 -14.24
CA ASP A 204 -2.64 7.70 -13.57
C ASP A 204 -3.00 8.86 -14.49
N VAL A 205 -2.03 9.39 -15.22
CA VAL A 205 -2.25 10.48 -16.19
C VAL A 205 -3.24 10.06 -17.29
N HIS A 206 -3.11 8.82 -17.82
CA HIS A 206 -4.01 8.32 -18.86
C HIS A 206 -5.41 7.93 -18.30
N SER A 207 -5.51 7.69 -16.99
CA SER A 207 -6.78 7.46 -16.30
C SER A 207 -7.41 8.75 -15.76
N GLY A 208 -6.79 9.91 -15.95
CA GLY A 208 -7.27 11.19 -15.44
C GLY A 208 -7.18 11.31 -13.91
N ILE A 209 -6.29 10.53 -13.27
CA ILE A 209 -6.10 10.51 -11.82
C ILE A 209 -4.98 11.47 -11.44
N TYR A 210 -5.30 12.44 -10.60
CA TYR A 210 -4.35 13.39 -10.05
C TYR A 210 -3.69 12.81 -8.80
N THR A 211 -2.37 12.71 -8.83
CA THR A 211 -1.54 12.28 -7.69
C THR A 211 -0.46 13.32 -7.45
N ILE A 212 0.18 13.28 -6.28
CA ILE A 212 1.22 14.25 -5.95
C ILE A 212 2.33 14.28 -7.02
N PRO A 213 2.90 13.15 -7.49
CA PRO A 213 3.94 13.18 -8.51
C PRO A 213 3.52 13.76 -9.86
N ASN A 214 2.27 13.61 -10.28
CA ASN A 214 1.82 14.12 -11.58
C ASN A 214 1.22 15.53 -11.52
N LEU A 215 0.68 15.95 -10.38
CA LEU A 215 0.21 17.32 -10.15
C LEU A 215 1.36 18.26 -9.79
N TYR A 216 2.40 17.76 -9.16
CA TYR A 216 3.44 18.56 -8.57
C TYR A 216 4.34 19.21 -9.61
N ARG A 217 4.40 20.54 -9.62
CA ARG A 217 5.29 21.33 -10.49
C ARG A 217 6.58 21.76 -9.79
N ASN A 218 6.59 21.73 -8.47
CA ASN A 218 7.76 22.02 -7.64
C ASN A 218 8.33 20.72 -7.03
N PHE A 219 9.14 20.02 -7.81
CA PHE A 219 9.78 18.77 -7.38
C PHE A 219 10.73 18.98 -6.17
N GLU A 220 11.29 20.17 -5.98
CA GLU A 220 12.10 20.46 -4.81
C GLU A 220 11.25 20.36 -3.51
N ARG A 221 10.05 20.92 -3.51
CA ARG A 221 9.13 20.82 -2.38
C ARG A 221 8.65 19.39 -2.16
N LEU A 222 8.34 18.64 -3.23
CA LEU A 222 8.01 17.22 -3.13
C LEU A 222 9.17 16.44 -2.50
N GLN A 223 10.40 16.68 -2.95
CA GLN A 223 11.58 16.03 -2.40
C GLN A 223 11.80 16.40 -0.93
N GLN A 224 11.62 17.68 -0.56
CA GLN A 224 11.69 18.13 0.85
C GLN A 224 10.66 17.41 1.70
N HIS A 225 9.42 17.30 1.24
CA HIS A 225 8.36 16.57 1.93
C HIS A 225 8.70 15.08 2.11
N PHE A 226 9.12 14.43 1.02
CA PHE A 226 9.54 13.03 1.06
C PHE A 226 10.68 12.80 2.07
N MET A 227 11.69 13.65 2.04
CA MET A 227 12.83 13.56 2.96
C MET A 227 12.43 13.89 4.41
N GLY A 228 11.46 14.78 4.62
CA GLY A 228 10.86 15.04 5.92
C GLY A 228 10.19 13.78 6.50
N ALA A 229 9.39 13.09 5.69
CA ALA A 229 8.77 11.81 6.08
C ALA A 229 9.80 10.70 6.35
N VAL A 230 10.90 10.65 5.57
CA VAL A 230 12.03 9.75 5.86
C VAL A 230 12.66 10.04 7.22
N ALA A 231 12.88 11.31 7.54
CA ALA A 231 13.43 11.71 8.84
C ALA A 231 12.50 11.33 9.98
N GLU A 232 11.20 11.55 9.82
CA GLU A 232 10.17 11.20 10.80
C GLU A 232 10.10 9.69 11.03
N PHE A 233 10.05 8.89 9.96
CA PHE A 233 10.12 7.43 10.05
C PHE A 233 11.37 6.96 10.82
N ASN A 234 12.54 7.47 10.46
CA ASN A 234 13.80 7.12 11.12
C ASN A 234 13.81 7.54 12.59
N HIS A 235 13.21 8.68 12.93
CA HIS A 235 13.09 9.17 14.29
C HIS A 235 12.23 8.23 15.15
N TYR A 236 11.02 7.88 14.69
CA TYR A 236 10.15 6.98 15.42
C TYR A 236 10.74 5.57 15.54
N LEU A 237 11.33 5.03 14.46
CA LEU A 237 11.98 3.72 14.49
C LEU A 237 13.12 3.68 15.53
N ALA A 238 13.91 4.75 15.64
CA ALA A 238 15.01 4.83 16.60
C ALA A 238 14.52 4.76 18.06
N GLN A 239 13.33 5.31 18.35
CA GLN A 239 12.74 5.35 19.69
C GLN A 239 12.11 4.02 20.12
N LEU A 240 11.82 3.10 19.19
CA LEU A 240 11.19 1.83 19.55
C LEU A 240 12.11 0.96 20.40
N PRO A 241 11.57 0.20 21.39
CA PRO A 241 12.34 -0.62 22.34
C PRO A 241 12.76 -1.96 21.73
N PHE A 242 13.22 -1.97 20.47
CA PHE A 242 13.69 -3.16 19.78
C PHE A 242 15.22 -3.15 19.64
N THR A 243 15.80 -4.31 19.33
CA THR A 243 17.25 -4.46 19.19
C THR A 243 17.79 -3.66 17.99
N GLN A 244 19.01 -3.17 18.09
CA GLN A 244 19.62 -2.40 16.99
C GLN A 244 19.73 -3.20 15.68
N PRO A 245 20.12 -4.50 15.68
CA PRO A 245 20.11 -5.31 14.47
C PRO A 245 18.72 -5.41 13.82
N ALA A 246 17.64 -5.61 14.60
CA ALA A 246 16.28 -5.67 14.10
C ALA A 246 15.84 -4.34 13.48
N LYS A 247 16.11 -3.20 14.15
CA LYS A 247 15.86 -1.86 13.63
C LYS A 247 16.63 -1.59 12.33
N ALA A 248 17.91 -1.99 12.26
CA ALA A 248 18.73 -1.81 11.07
C ALA A 248 18.17 -2.62 9.89
N PHE A 249 17.79 -3.88 10.12
CA PHE A 249 17.19 -4.73 9.09
C PHE A 249 15.87 -4.14 8.58
N TYR A 250 14.97 -3.73 9.48
CA TYR A 250 13.70 -3.11 9.13
C TYR A 250 13.89 -1.81 8.35
N SER A 251 14.80 -0.95 8.80
CA SER A 251 15.15 0.31 8.12
C SER A 251 15.65 0.06 6.69
N ILE A 252 16.56 -0.90 6.49
CA ILE A 252 17.06 -1.26 5.16
C ILE A 252 15.93 -1.79 4.28
N THR A 253 15.06 -2.65 4.80
CA THR A 253 13.92 -3.22 4.07
C THR A 253 12.96 -2.14 3.60
N MET A 254 12.57 -1.20 4.47
CA MET A 254 11.68 -0.10 4.11
C MET A 254 12.35 0.89 3.15
N HIS A 255 13.59 1.27 3.43
CA HIS A 255 14.31 2.21 2.57
C HIS A 255 14.73 1.61 1.22
N ALA A 256 14.73 0.29 1.07
CA ALA A 256 14.86 -0.34 -0.24
C ALA A 256 13.72 0.09 -1.18
N LEU A 257 12.49 0.19 -0.66
CA LEU A 257 11.34 0.68 -1.42
C LEU A 257 11.36 2.21 -1.57
N HIS A 258 11.57 2.93 -0.48
CA HIS A 258 11.62 4.40 -0.50
C HIS A 258 12.72 4.93 -1.45
N GLY A 259 13.86 4.23 -1.53
CA GLY A 259 14.95 4.57 -2.46
C GLY A 259 14.55 4.44 -3.93
N MET A 260 13.68 3.49 -4.26
CA MET A 260 13.09 3.39 -5.60
C MET A 260 12.23 4.63 -5.89
N GLY A 261 11.40 5.08 -4.94
CA GLY A 261 10.60 6.30 -5.05
C GLY A 261 11.46 7.54 -5.32
N CYS A 262 12.56 7.70 -4.60
CA CYS A 262 13.51 8.80 -4.86
C CYS A 262 14.02 8.80 -6.30
N ILE A 263 14.42 7.63 -6.82
CA ILE A 263 14.93 7.51 -8.18
C ILE A 263 13.83 7.81 -9.21
N ALA A 264 12.62 7.32 -8.98
CA ALA A 264 11.48 7.58 -9.86
C ALA A 264 11.15 9.09 -9.92
N MET A 265 11.12 9.77 -8.78
CA MET A 265 10.88 11.22 -8.72
C MET A 265 11.99 12.03 -9.42
N GLU A 266 13.28 11.66 -9.23
CA GLU A 266 14.39 12.32 -9.93
C GLU A 266 14.30 12.14 -11.45
N GLN A 267 13.92 10.95 -11.92
CA GLN A 267 13.71 10.68 -13.34
C GLN A 267 12.55 11.48 -13.90
N LEU A 268 11.41 11.51 -13.18
CA LEU A 268 10.26 12.34 -13.55
C LEU A 268 10.65 13.80 -13.65
N GLN A 269 11.33 14.37 -12.65
CA GLN A 269 11.81 15.74 -12.68
C GLN A 269 12.67 16.03 -13.90
N ALA A 270 13.58 15.10 -14.25
CA ALA A 270 14.45 15.27 -15.41
C ALA A 270 13.69 15.22 -16.73
N ASN A 271 12.74 14.30 -16.85
CA ASN A 271 12.02 14.02 -18.11
C ASN A 271 10.82 14.97 -18.35
N THR A 272 10.29 15.63 -17.31
CA THR A 272 9.12 16.50 -17.41
C THR A 272 9.45 17.99 -17.30
N ARG A 273 10.71 18.37 -17.55
CA ARG A 273 11.13 19.77 -17.57
C ARG A 273 10.33 20.55 -18.61
N GLY A 274 9.70 21.65 -18.18
CA GLY A 274 8.91 22.51 -19.06
C GLY A 274 7.49 22.02 -19.31
N VAL A 275 7.08 20.87 -18.83
CA VAL A 275 5.69 20.39 -18.89
C VAL A 275 4.84 21.20 -17.91
N ALA A 276 3.72 21.76 -18.36
CA ALA A 276 2.89 22.67 -17.59
C ALA A 276 1.48 22.13 -17.26
N SER A 277 1.06 21.03 -17.88
CA SER A 277 -0.30 20.50 -17.72
C SER A 277 -0.34 18.96 -17.71
N MET A 278 -1.45 18.41 -17.22
CA MET A 278 -1.75 16.98 -17.30
C MET A 278 -1.84 16.50 -18.75
N ALA A 279 -2.42 17.32 -19.65
CA ALA A 279 -2.52 16.99 -21.06
C ALA A 279 -1.13 16.89 -21.73
N GLU A 280 -0.20 17.77 -21.37
CA GLU A 280 1.19 17.67 -21.84
C GLU A 280 1.90 16.43 -21.27
N LEU A 281 1.68 16.09 -19.99
CA LEU A 281 2.17 14.84 -19.43
C LEU A 281 1.62 13.63 -20.20
N ALA A 282 0.33 13.60 -20.49
CA ALA A 282 -0.31 12.52 -21.24
C ALA A 282 0.25 12.36 -22.65
N SER A 283 0.78 13.44 -23.25
CA SER A 283 1.42 13.39 -24.57
C SER A 283 2.81 12.77 -24.55
N LEU A 284 3.42 12.62 -23.38
CA LEU A 284 4.74 11.98 -23.25
C LEU A 284 4.62 10.47 -23.39
N GLY A 285 5.59 9.88 -24.08
CA GLY A 285 5.66 8.43 -24.22
C GLY A 285 5.94 7.73 -22.87
N ARG A 286 5.52 6.47 -22.76
CA ARG A 286 5.68 5.65 -21.55
C ARG A 286 7.09 5.70 -20.95
N LYS A 287 8.14 5.68 -21.78
CA LYS A 287 9.56 5.72 -21.33
C LYS A 287 9.93 7.00 -20.57
N ALA A 288 9.20 8.10 -20.79
CA ALA A 288 9.45 9.34 -20.06
C ALA A 288 8.82 9.33 -18.66
N LEU A 289 7.71 8.63 -18.49
CA LEU A 289 6.90 8.64 -17.26
C LEU A 289 7.05 7.39 -16.39
N VAL A 290 7.65 6.31 -16.90
CA VAL A 290 7.89 5.07 -16.13
C VAL A 290 9.36 4.95 -15.81
N CYS A 291 9.66 4.77 -14.53
CA CYS A 291 11.03 4.54 -14.07
C CYS A 291 11.48 3.12 -14.41
N ASP A 292 12.61 3.00 -15.09
CA ASP A 292 13.26 1.72 -15.38
C ASP A 292 14.36 1.44 -14.35
N MET A 293 14.17 0.38 -13.55
CA MET A 293 15.13 -0.06 -12.53
C MET A 293 16.02 -1.22 -12.99
N ASP A 294 15.90 -1.69 -14.24
CA ASP A 294 16.59 -2.90 -14.71
C ASP A 294 18.06 -2.64 -15.09
N SER A 295 18.44 -1.39 -15.32
CA SER A 295 19.82 -1.06 -15.66
C SER A 295 20.76 -1.14 -14.45
N LEU A 296 21.98 -1.64 -14.65
CA LEU A 296 23.02 -1.74 -13.61
C LEU A 296 23.32 -0.37 -12.96
N SER A 297 23.29 0.71 -13.74
CA SER A 297 23.50 2.07 -13.24
C SER A 297 22.41 2.49 -12.24
N GLN A 298 21.15 2.18 -12.53
CA GLN A 298 20.02 2.45 -11.62
C GLN A 298 20.11 1.59 -10.36
N GLN A 299 20.50 0.32 -10.48
CA GLN A 299 20.69 -0.56 -9.32
C GLN A 299 21.80 -0.04 -8.39
N ILE A 300 22.93 0.43 -8.94
CA ILE A 300 24.01 1.04 -8.13
C ILE A 300 23.52 2.33 -7.46
N LYS A 301 22.77 3.17 -8.19
CA LYS A 301 22.17 4.39 -7.66
C LYS A 301 21.20 4.07 -6.52
N TRP A 302 20.36 3.05 -6.70
CA TRP A 302 19.43 2.57 -5.69
C TRP A 302 20.14 2.14 -4.39
N VAL A 303 21.20 1.34 -4.49
CA VAL A 303 21.97 0.91 -3.30
C VAL A 303 22.56 2.12 -2.56
N LYS A 304 23.09 3.12 -3.29
CA LYS A 304 23.61 4.36 -2.69
C LYS A 304 22.47 5.15 -2.00
N GLN A 305 21.31 5.23 -2.64
CA GLN A 305 20.15 5.92 -2.10
C GLN A 305 19.64 5.24 -0.82
N VAL A 306 19.54 3.91 -0.80
CA VAL A 306 19.17 3.15 0.42
C VAL A 306 20.12 3.47 1.56
N LYS A 307 21.44 3.42 1.32
CA LYS A 307 22.46 3.77 2.33
C LYS A 307 22.31 5.21 2.84
N TYR A 308 21.99 6.14 1.96
CA TYR A 308 21.74 7.55 2.32
C TYR A 308 20.50 7.66 3.20
N LEU A 309 19.35 7.08 2.80
CA LEU A 309 18.09 7.17 3.53
C LEU A 309 18.13 6.54 4.93
N VAL A 310 18.79 5.39 5.09
CA VAL A 310 18.98 4.71 6.39
C VAL A 310 19.69 5.62 7.39
N ASN A 311 20.64 6.46 6.92
CA ASN A 311 21.42 7.35 7.75
C ASN A 311 20.87 8.78 7.81
N TYR A 312 19.81 9.06 7.07
CA TYR A 312 19.28 10.43 6.99
C TYR A 312 18.65 10.86 8.32
N ARG A 313 19.06 12.01 8.79
CA ARG A 313 18.56 12.67 10.01
C ARG A 313 18.41 14.15 9.70
N GLN A 314 17.21 14.70 9.91
CA GLN A 314 17.03 16.14 9.91
C GLN A 314 17.01 16.67 11.36
N PRO A 315 17.45 17.91 11.61
CA PRO A 315 17.15 18.59 12.87
C PRO A 315 15.62 18.69 13.06
N VAL A 316 15.13 18.31 14.22
CA VAL A 316 13.69 18.17 14.57
C VAL A 316 12.87 19.47 14.35
N HIS A 317 13.51 20.62 14.16
CA HIS A 317 12.85 21.91 14.00
C HIS A 317 12.13 22.14 12.65
N ALA A 318 12.36 21.32 11.64
CA ALA A 318 11.74 21.47 10.31
C ALA A 318 10.47 20.63 10.11
N ALA A 319 10.26 19.59 10.91
CA ALA A 319 9.17 18.62 10.72
C ALA A 319 7.82 19.03 11.36
N ALA A 320 7.84 19.94 12.34
CA ALA A 320 6.65 20.32 13.11
C ALA A 320 5.61 21.16 12.32
N ALA A 321 5.95 21.62 11.11
CA ALA A 321 5.08 22.47 10.30
C ALA A 321 4.21 21.69 9.28
N ALA A 322 4.37 20.37 9.16
CA ALA A 322 3.74 19.58 8.10
C ALA A 322 2.85 18.43 8.59
N ALA A 323 2.73 18.20 9.89
CA ALA A 323 1.86 17.14 10.41
C ALA A 323 0.48 17.69 10.75
N PRO A 324 -0.62 17.21 10.12
CA PRO A 324 -1.95 17.44 10.68
C PRO A 324 -2.05 16.72 12.04
N ALA A 325 -2.74 17.34 12.99
CA ALA A 325 -3.03 16.72 14.28
C ALA A 325 -3.75 15.38 14.08
N LEU A 326 -3.22 14.33 14.71
CA LEU A 326 -3.82 12.99 14.76
C LEU A 326 -5.10 13.00 15.61
#